data_66632c0aafd0b3d5f37294a65828e28d
#
_entry.id   66632c0aafd0b3d5f37294a65828e28d
#
_cell.length_a   1.000
_cell.length_b   1.000
_cell.length_c   1.000
_cell.angle_alpha   90.00
_cell.angle_beta   90.00
_cell.angle_gamma   90.00
#
_symmetry.space_group_name_H-M   'P 1'
#
loop_
_entity.id
_entity.type
_entity.pdbx_description
1 polymer ?
#
loop_
_entity_poly.entity_id
_entity_poly.type
_entity_poly.pdbx_seq_one_letter_code
_entity_poly.pdbx_strand_id
1 'polypeptide(L)'
;MAFLNPKDCKPDKVYTANGVEVYEYLLKNHNINNISLPSKRKSSKVRITIHNTDDLPSIEDDGRNYTAATINDNMKSVRVHFYVDDLRAWQNLELDSQNWSCADGNGNGNATTIAIECIMRNSYDTESLKSMDNCARLTAYLCVKYNLTTDDVYTHTYWLHMRDKDSVSKCGDKDKVCTTSHSYKTCPIFIIPQWDKFLALVNKYISEMGGKIAVKPSIPSTSTSPTSTNTTLPYKVKVIDTDKAGLNVRSGAGVNNPVVTTVKYAEVYTVVDEVKVGSSTWGLLKAYKEKRNGWINLSNRYVEKIK
;
A
#
# COMPACT_ATOMS: atom_id res chain seq x y z
N MET A 1 -7.40 31.83 -15.58
CA MET A 1 -6.34 30.83 -15.35
C MET A 1 -5.95 30.23 -16.68
N ALA A 2 -4.64 30.06 -16.92
CA ALA A 2 -4.16 29.32 -18.08
C ALA A 2 -4.43 27.82 -17.86
N PHE A 3 -4.81 27.11 -18.93
CA PHE A 3 -5.04 25.67 -18.84
C PHE A 3 -3.82 24.91 -19.37
N LEU A 4 -3.25 24.04 -18.52
CA LEU A 4 -2.19 23.12 -18.89
C LEU A 4 -2.81 21.79 -19.33
N ASN A 5 -2.63 21.44 -20.61
CA ASN A 5 -3.02 20.11 -21.09
C ASN A 5 -2.03 19.07 -20.50
N PRO A 6 -2.50 17.94 -19.96
CA PRO A 6 -1.61 16.89 -19.44
C PRO A 6 -0.54 16.46 -20.45
N LYS A 7 -0.86 16.40 -21.74
CA LYS A 7 0.09 16.02 -22.82
C LYS A 7 1.26 16.99 -22.98
N ASP A 8 1.12 18.21 -22.46
CA ASP A 8 2.18 19.23 -22.49
C ASP A 8 3.09 19.20 -21.26
N CYS A 9 2.77 18.37 -20.25
CA CYS A 9 3.64 18.12 -19.12
C CYS A 9 4.87 17.32 -19.59
N LYS A 10 6.01 18.02 -19.70
CA LYS A 10 7.30 17.40 -20.01
C LYS A 10 8.14 17.42 -18.73
N PRO A 11 8.67 16.25 -18.28
CA PRO A 11 9.47 16.23 -17.07
C PRO A 11 10.74 17.07 -17.21
N ASP A 12 11.13 17.78 -16.14
CA ASP A 12 12.39 18.49 -16.06
C ASP A 12 13.58 17.51 -16.07
N LYS A 13 13.35 16.33 -15.48
CA LYS A 13 14.32 15.27 -15.34
C LYS A 13 13.63 13.91 -15.27
N VAL A 14 14.29 12.89 -15.78
CA VAL A 14 13.88 11.49 -15.60
C VAL A 14 14.98 10.72 -14.88
N TYR A 15 14.59 9.94 -13.87
CA TYR A 15 15.50 9.06 -13.16
C TYR A 15 14.79 7.76 -12.74
N THR A 16 15.56 6.77 -12.30
CA THR A 16 15.01 5.49 -11.83
C THR A 16 15.14 5.37 -10.32
N ALA A 17 14.03 5.08 -9.66
CA ALA A 17 13.93 4.80 -8.23
C ALA A 17 13.56 3.33 -8.02
N ASN A 18 14.55 2.47 -7.78
CA ASN A 18 14.36 1.03 -7.57
C ASN A 18 13.49 0.36 -8.65
N GLY A 19 13.80 0.61 -9.93
CA GLY A 19 13.09 0.04 -11.08
C GLY A 19 11.81 0.79 -11.48
N VAL A 20 11.41 1.84 -10.74
CA VAL A 20 10.33 2.74 -11.13
C VAL A 20 10.93 3.94 -11.86
N GLU A 21 10.45 4.23 -13.06
CA GLU A 21 10.78 5.44 -13.78
C GLU A 21 10.10 6.63 -13.09
N VAL A 22 10.87 7.66 -12.73
CA VAL A 22 10.35 8.86 -12.06
C VAL A 22 10.53 10.07 -12.97
N TYR A 23 9.43 10.71 -13.29
CA TYR A 23 9.36 11.95 -14.02
C TYR A 23 9.30 13.12 -13.03
N GLU A 24 10.41 13.82 -12.86
CA GLU A 24 10.46 15.01 -12.04
C GLU A 24 9.83 16.17 -12.80
N TYR A 25 8.74 16.71 -12.26
CA TYR A 25 8.01 17.87 -12.76
C TYR A 25 7.68 18.76 -11.56
N LEU A 26 8.66 19.58 -11.16
CA LEU A 26 8.50 20.38 -9.96
C LEU A 26 7.52 21.52 -10.18
N LEU A 27 6.41 21.52 -9.43
CA LEU A 27 5.34 22.52 -9.56
C LEU A 27 5.86 23.95 -9.50
N LYS A 28 6.92 24.22 -8.72
CA LYS A 28 7.53 25.55 -8.61
C LYS A 28 8.09 26.08 -9.93
N ASN A 29 8.54 25.18 -10.83
CA ASN A 29 9.13 25.55 -12.13
C ASN A 29 8.05 25.81 -13.18
N HIS A 30 6.84 25.30 -12.96
CA HIS A 30 5.73 25.26 -13.93
C HIS A 30 4.45 25.95 -13.43
N ASN A 31 4.56 26.81 -12.43
CA ASN A 31 3.43 27.38 -11.70
C ASN A 31 2.75 28.52 -12.49
N ILE A 32 2.19 28.20 -13.64
CA ILE A 32 1.55 29.17 -14.57
C ILE A 32 0.30 29.84 -13.99
N ASN A 33 -0.31 29.25 -12.96
CA ASN A 33 -1.52 29.77 -12.33
C ASN A 33 -1.26 30.37 -10.94
N ASN A 34 -0.01 30.51 -10.53
CA ASN A 34 0.40 31.06 -9.23
C ASN A 34 -0.28 30.33 -8.05
N ILE A 35 -0.45 29.01 -8.16
CA ILE A 35 -0.98 28.20 -7.06
C ILE A 35 -0.05 28.27 -5.85
N SER A 36 -0.62 28.24 -4.65
CA SER A 36 0.18 28.19 -3.42
C SER A 36 0.91 26.87 -3.30
N LEU A 37 2.17 26.91 -2.88
CA LEU A 37 3.02 25.75 -2.72
C LEU A 37 3.53 25.65 -1.27
N PRO A 38 3.75 24.42 -0.76
CA PRO A 38 4.33 24.21 0.55
C PRO A 38 5.75 24.77 0.66
N SER A 39 6.08 25.28 1.83
CA SER A 39 7.46 25.69 2.15
C SER A 39 8.35 24.47 2.44
N LYS A 40 9.64 24.69 2.58
CA LYS A 40 10.60 23.66 3.03
C LYS A 40 10.27 23.16 4.43
N ARG A 41 10.54 21.87 4.68
CA ARG A 41 10.44 21.30 6.01
C ARG A 41 11.40 22.00 6.97
N LYS A 42 10.88 22.36 8.12
CA LYS A 42 11.69 22.91 9.23
C LYS A 42 12.35 21.80 10.06
N SER A 43 11.75 20.61 10.05
CA SER A 43 12.23 19.43 10.79
C SER A 43 13.26 18.66 9.96
N SER A 44 14.34 18.21 10.59
CA SER A 44 15.28 17.25 10.03
C SER A 44 14.70 15.83 9.97
N LYS A 45 13.62 15.55 10.73
CA LYS A 45 12.98 14.26 10.74
C LYS A 45 12.16 14.07 9.46
N VAL A 46 12.46 13.00 8.73
CA VAL A 46 11.75 12.58 7.51
C VAL A 46 10.92 11.35 7.83
N ARG A 47 9.72 11.29 7.29
CA ARG A 47 8.80 10.16 7.30
C ARG A 47 8.14 10.04 5.94
N ILE A 48 7.39 8.97 5.72
CA ILE A 48 6.66 8.74 4.47
C ILE A 48 5.18 8.55 4.81
N THR A 49 4.29 9.18 4.06
CA THR A 49 2.84 8.94 4.14
C THR A 49 2.35 8.39 2.83
N ILE A 50 1.62 7.28 2.93
CA ILE A 50 0.97 6.63 1.79
C ILE A 50 -0.50 7.05 1.75
N HIS A 51 -0.93 7.44 0.56
CA HIS A 51 -2.31 7.77 0.22
C HIS A 51 -2.81 6.86 -0.90
N ASN A 52 -4.11 6.79 -1.09
CA ASN A 52 -4.71 6.31 -2.33
C ASN A 52 -5.52 7.40 -3.00
N THR A 53 -5.31 7.54 -4.28
CA THR A 53 -6.24 8.20 -5.18
C THR A 53 -7.21 7.13 -5.67
N ASP A 54 -8.49 7.31 -5.36
CA ASP A 54 -9.58 6.44 -5.81
C ASP A 54 -9.93 6.80 -7.25
N ASP A 55 -9.14 6.25 -8.17
CA ASP A 55 -9.32 6.46 -9.60
C ASP A 55 -9.02 5.16 -10.35
N LEU A 56 -9.52 5.05 -11.55
CA LEU A 56 -9.22 3.93 -12.43
C LEU A 56 -7.88 4.16 -13.10
N PRO A 57 -6.83 3.37 -12.76
CA PRO A 57 -5.62 3.40 -13.57
C PRO A 57 -6.00 3.19 -15.03
N SER A 58 -5.55 4.08 -15.88
CA SER A 58 -5.83 4.05 -17.31
C SER A 58 -4.56 3.66 -18.08
N ILE A 59 -4.70 3.42 -19.37
CA ILE A 59 -3.55 3.29 -20.25
C ILE A 59 -2.87 4.65 -20.53
N GLU A 60 -3.47 5.73 -20.02
CA GLU A 60 -2.93 7.08 -20.11
C GLU A 60 -2.26 7.43 -18.79
N ASP A 61 -1.07 7.78 -18.74
CA ASP A 61 -0.24 8.24 -17.63
C ASP A 61 -1.02 9.10 -16.60
N ASP A 62 -1.62 8.43 -15.62
CA ASP A 62 -2.53 9.06 -14.64
C ASP A 62 -1.78 9.99 -13.70
N GLY A 63 -0.54 9.67 -13.33
CA GLY A 63 0.30 10.55 -12.54
C GLY A 63 0.55 11.89 -13.25
N ARG A 64 0.66 11.89 -14.57
CA ARG A 64 0.73 13.11 -15.40
C ARG A 64 -0.57 13.90 -15.35
N ASN A 65 -1.71 13.21 -15.44
CA ASN A 65 -3.02 13.85 -15.38
C ASN A 65 -3.22 14.57 -14.05
N TYR A 66 -2.87 13.95 -12.92
CA TYR A 66 -2.91 14.57 -11.59
C TYR A 66 -1.91 15.72 -11.45
N THR A 67 -0.74 15.61 -12.05
CA THR A 67 0.25 16.70 -12.08
C THR A 67 -0.33 17.93 -12.79
N ALA A 68 -0.93 17.76 -13.97
CA ALA A 68 -1.59 18.85 -14.69
C ALA A 68 -2.80 19.39 -13.91
N ALA A 69 -3.62 18.52 -13.31
CA ALA A 69 -4.75 18.92 -12.50
C ALA A 69 -4.32 19.79 -11.28
N THR A 70 -3.16 19.51 -10.70
CA THR A 70 -2.60 20.31 -9.61
C THR A 70 -2.23 21.72 -10.12
N ILE A 71 -1.56 21.86 -11.25
CA ILE A 71 -1.21 23.16 -11.85
C ILE A 71 -2.47 23.94 -12.25
N ASN A 72 -3.51 23.24 -12.72
CA ASN A 72 -4.79 23.83 -13.10
C ASN A 72 -5.68 24.19 -11.89
N ASP A 73 -5.16 24.03 -10.66
CA ASP A 73 -5.86 24.28 -9.39
C ASP A 73 -7.10 23.40 -9.15
N ASN A 74 -7.22 22.30 -9.90
CA ASN A 74 -8.33 21.35 -9.72
C ASN A 74 -8.19 20.48 -8.46
N MET A 75 -6.98 20.39 -7.89
CA MET A 75 -6.70 19.66 -6.65
C MET A 75 -6.87 20.54 -5.40
N LYS A 76 -7.46 21.74 -5.54
CA LYS A 76 -7.59 22.71 -4.44
C LYS A 76 -6.24 22.94 -3.74
N SER A 77 -6.21 22.81 -2.40
CA SER A 77 -4.98 22.98 -1.61
C SER A 77 -4.12 21.72 -1.49
N VAL A 78 -4.53 20.59 -2.09
CA VAL A 78 -3.76 19.34 -1.97
C VAL A 78 -2.45 19.44 -2.76
N ARG A 79 -1.34 19.14 -2.09
CA ARG A 79 0.03 19.12 -2.68
C ARG A 79 0.77 17.91 -2.15
N VAL A 80 1.16 17.01 -3.03
CA VAL A 80 1.89 15.77 -2.72
C VAL A 80 3.25 15.75 -3.40
N HIS A 81 4.16 14.93 -2.90
CA HIS A 81 5.46 14.77 -3.52
C HIS A 81 5.39 13.92 -4.77
N PHE A 82 4.59 12.83 -4.73
CA PHE A 82 4.51 11.89 -5.83
C PHE A 82 3.07 11.47 -6.11
N TYR A 83 2.77 11.34 -7.39
CA TYR A 83 1.69 10.50 -7.91
C TYR A 83 2.33 9.26 -8.56
N VAL A 84 1.85 8.07 -8.22
CA VAL A 84 2.39 6.79 -8.70
C VAL A 84 1.27 5.96 -9.28
N ASP A 85 1.43 5.53 -10.52
CA ASP A 85 0.54 4.63 -11.23
C ASP A 85 1.26 3.33 -11.64
N ASP A 86 0.62 2.51 -12.47
CA ASP A 86 1.17 1.26 -12.97
C ASP A 86 2.33 1.46 -13.96
N LEU A 87 2.44 2.64 -14.57
CA LEU A 87 3.48 2.96 -15.55
C LEU A 87 4.72 3.53 -14.86
N ARG A 88 4.55 4.53 -13.96
CA ARG A 88 5.65 5.34 -13.42
C ARG A 88 5.26 6.16 -12.20
N ALA A 89 6.16 7.04 -11.78
CA ALA A 89 5.89 8.05 -10.77
C ALA A 89 6.13 9.46 -11.34
N TRP A 90 5.30 10.42 -10.92
CA TRP A 90 5.49 11.85 -11.17
C TRP A 90 5.84 12.57 -9.87
N GLN A 91 7.01 13.19 -9.82
CA GLN A 91 7.45 13.96 -8.66
C GLN A 91 7.08 15.43 -8.84
N ASN A 92 6.24 15.95 -7.95
CA ASN A 92 5.71 17.31 -8.03
C ASN A 92 6.34 18.29 -7.05
N LEU A 93 6.87 17.82 -5.92
CA LEU A 93 7.51 18.66 -4.91
C LEU A 93 8.97 18.27 -4.72
N GLU A 94 9.79 19.25 -4.31
CA GLU A 94 11.13 18.96 -3.80
C GLU A 94 11.04 18.08 -2.56
N LEU A 95 11.94 17.09 -2.44
CA LEU A 95 11.87 16.11 -1.35
C LEU A 95 12.09 16.72 0.05
N ASP A 96 12.60 17.93 0.13
CA ASP A 96 12.76 18.70 1.38
C ASP A 96 11.59 19.66 1.67
N SER A 97 10.55 19.66 0.82
CA SER A 97 9.32 20.42 1.05
C SER A 97 8.43 19.75 2.10
N GLN A 98 7.55 20.52 2.71
CA GLN A 98 6.35 20.01 3.35
C GLN A 98 5.39 19.47 2.28
N ASN A 99 4.35 18.78 2.69
CA ASN A 99 3.20 18.49 1.84
C ASN A 99 1.93 19.11 2.43
N TRP A 100 0.84 19.14 1.66
CA TRP A 100 -0.47 19.58 2.11
C TRP A 100 -1.53 18.52 1.74
N SER A 101 -1.35 17.30 2.22
CA SER A 101 -2.21 16.18 1.87
C SER A 101 -2.76 15.40 3.06
N CYS A 102 -2.21 15.64 4.28
CA CYS A 102 -2.60 14.87 5.46
C CYS A 102 -3.75 15.49 6.26
N ALA A 103 -4.26 16.66 5.84
CA ALA A 103 -5.35 17.40 6.49
C ALA A 103 -5.12 17.68 7.99
N ASP A 104 -3.87 17.67 8.46
CA ASP A 104 -3.48 17.91 9.84
C ASP A 104 -2.88 19.32 10.10
N GLY A 105 -3.08 20.23 9.15
CA GLY A 105 -2.58 21.61 9.24
C GLY A 105 -1.05 21.65 9.32
N ASN A 106 -0.53 22.15 10.44
CA ASN A 106 0.91 22.17 10.73
C ASN A 106 1.38 20.90 11.49
N GLY A 107 0.58 19.85 11.49
CA GLY A 107 0.89 18.59 12.12
C GLY A 107 2.01 17.82 11.44
N ASN A 108 2.46 16.75 12.06
CA ASN A 108 3.59 15.96 11.58
C ASN A 108 3.36 15.31 10.23
N GLY A 109 2.11 15.00 9.86
CA GLY A 109 1.76 14.44 8.57
C GLY A 109 2.18 15.38 7.44
N ASN A 110 1.76 16.66 7.50
CA ASN A 110 2.14 17.66 6.51
C ASN A 110 3.59 18.14 6.70
N ALA A 111 4.02 18.36 7.94
CA ALA A 111 5.28 19.02 8.23
C ALA A 111 6.53 18.15 8.06
N THR A 112 6.40 16.81 8.14
CA THR A 112 7.58 15.93 8.21
C THR A 112 7.58 14.80 7.20
N THR A 113 6.48 14.59 6.44
CA THR A 113 6.41 13.43 5.56
C THR A 113 6.64 13.75 4.09
N ILE A 114 7.19 12.78 3.36
CA ILE A 114 7.13 12.69 1.92
C ILE A 114 5.82 11.97 1.60
N ALA A 115 4.89 12.64 0.94
CA ALA A 115 3.56 12.12 0.61
C ALA A 115 3.57 11.45 -0.76
N ILE A 116 3.03 10.24 -0.84
CA ILE A 116 2.91 9.44 -2.07
C ILE A 116 1.44 9.07 -2.27
N GLU A 117 0.84 9.55 -3.35
CA GLU A 117 -0.48 9.12 -3.81
C GLU A 117 -0.31 7.92 -4.74
N CYS A 118 -0.75 6.75 -4.28
CA CYS A 118 -0.82 5.54 -5.09
C CYS A 118 -2.16 5.52 -5.82
N ILE A 119 -2.11 5.62 -7.14
CA ILE A 119 -3.30 5.62 -8.00
C ILE A 119 -3.74 4.17 -8.20
N MET A 120 -4.86 3.81 -7.63
CA MET A 120 -5.43 2.47 -7.77
C MET A 120 -6.92 2.48 -7.47
N ARG A 121 -7.59 1.44 -7.93
CA ARG A 121 -9.02 1.22 -7.71
C ARG A 121 -9.29 0.00 -6.83
N ASN A 122 -10.53 -0.17 -6.42
CA ASN A 122 -10.95 -1.23 -5.49
C ASN A 122 -10.82 -2.66 -6.05
N SER A 123 -10.62 -2.84 -7.36
CA SER A 123 -10.69 -4.17 -7.99
C SER A 123 -9.45 -5.04 -7.75
N TYR A 124 -8.35 -4.50 -7.26
CA TYR A 124 -7.04 -5.18 -7.17
C TYR A 124 -6.68 -5.92 -8.46
N ASP A 125 -7.02 -5.31 -9.58
CA ASP A 125 -6.63 -5.81 -10.89
C ASP A 125 -5.13 -5.64 -11.15
N THR A 126 -4.69 -6.06 -12.33
CA THR A 126 -3.27 -6.06 -12.69
C THR A 126 -2.66 -4.66 -12.59
N GLU A 127 -3.36 -3.65 -13.05
CA GLU A 127 -2.91 -2.25 -13.05
C GLU A 127 -2.82 -1.71 -11.61
N SER A 128 -3.86 -1.91 -10.80
CA SER A 128 -3.87 -1.48 -9.39
C SER A 128 -2.77 -2.17 -8.57
N LEU A 129 -2.56 -3.47 -8.79
CA LEU A 129 -1.48 -4.21 -8.12
C LEU A 129 -0.10 -3.75 -8.59
N LYS A 130 0.04 -3.36 -9.86
CA LYS A 130 1.27 -2.79 -10.40
C LYS A 130 1.54 -1.41 -9.83
N SER A 131 0.51 -0.55 -9.72
CA SER A 131 0.61 0.75 -9.04
C SER A 131 1.07 0.58 -7.59
N MET A 132 0.51 -0.38 -6.85
CA MET A 132 0.92 -0.68 -5.48
C MET A 132 2.36 -1.20 -5.40
N ASP A 133 2.81 -2.04 -6.34
CA ASP A 133 4.20 -2.51 -6.43
C ASP A 133 5.17 -1.35 -6.72
N ASN A 134 4.84 -0.48 -7.68
CA ASN A 134 5.61 0.73 -7.97
C ASN A 134 5.68 1.66 -6.76
N CYS A 135 4.57 1.85 -6.05
CA CYS A 135 4.52 2.63 -4.81
C CYS A 135 5.44 2.02 -3.73
N ALA A 136 5.42 0.70 -3.55
CA ALA A 136 6.30 0.00 -2.60
C ALA A 136 7.78 0.14 -2.97
N ARG A 137 8.13 0.06 -4.26
CA ARG A 137 9.50 0.28 -4.77
C ARG A 137 9.99 1.69 -4.53
N LEU A 138 9.17 2.70 -4.84
CA LEU A 138 9.48 4.11 -4.59
C LEU A 138 9.62 4.38 -3.09
N THR A 139 8.72 3.84 -2.27
CA THR A 139 8.79 3.94 -0.81
C THR A 139 10.11 3.38 -0.28
N ALA A 140 10.51 2.19 -0.75
CA ALA A 140 11.76 1.56 -0.36
C ALA A 140 12.98 2.39 -0.78
N TYR A 141 12.97 2.94 -2.01
CA TYR A 141 14.02 3.86 -2.47
C TYR A 141 14.18 5.07 -1.54
N LEU A 142 13.07 5.67 -1.13
CA LEU A 142 13.08 6.80 -0.20
C LEU A 142 13.55 6.38 1.21
N CYS A 143 13.15 5.19 1.67
CA CYS A 143 13.65 4.64 2.94
C CYS A 143 15.17 4.52 2.92
N VAL A 144 15.75 3.92 1.88
CA VAL A 144 17.22 3.80 1.75
C VAL A 144 17.88 5.17 1.66
N LYS A 145 17.34 6.06 0.83
CA LYS A 145 17.87 7.42 0.64
C LYS A 145 17.95 8.24 1.94
N TYR A 146 16.96 8.10 2.82
CA TYR A 146 16.87 8.84 4.07
C TYR A 146 17.21 8.02 5.31
N ASN A 147 17.75 6.80 5.13
CA ASN A 147 18.11 5.87 6.20
C ASN A 147 16.94 5.57 7.16
N LEU A 148 15.74 5.39 6.56
CA LEU A 148 14.49 5.05 7.22
C LEU A 148 14.24 3.54 7.17
N THR A 149 13.28 3.10 7.95
CA THR A 149 12.72 1.74 7.89
C THR A 149 11.21 1.80 7.63
N THR A 150 10.55 0.66 7.51
CA THR A 150 9.08 0.63 7.45
C THR A 150 8.40 1.19 8.70
N ASP A 151 9.17 1.38 9.79
CA ASP A 151 8.70 2.08 10.98
C ASP A 151 8.48 3.58 10.78
N ASP A 152 8.96 4.14 9.70
CA ASP A 152 8.79 5.54 9.31
C ASP A 152 7.74 5.71 8.19
N VAL A 153 7.01 4.65 7.85
CA VAL A 153 5.95 4.65 6.83
C VAL A 153 4.59 4.63 7.49
N TYR A 154 3.75 5.59 7.14
CA TYR A 154 2.47 5.87 7.79
C TYR A 154 1.32 5.90 6.80
N THR A 155 0.11 5.65 7.28
CA THR A 155 -1.13 5.92 6.54
C THR A 155 -1.56 7.37 6.75
N HIS A 156 -2.32 7.94 5.81
CA HIS A 156 -2.99 9.22 6.02
C HIS A 156 -3.96 9.16 7.21
N THR A 157 -4.72 8.07 7.34
CA THR A 157 -5.67 7.86 8.45
C THR A 157 -4.99 8.00 9.81
N TYR A 158 -3.75 7.54 9.98
CA TYR A 158 -2.99 7.73 11.21
C TYR A 158 -2.88 9.22 11.61
N TRP A 159 -2.56 10.08 10.65
CA TRP A 159 -2.40 11.52 10.92
C TRP A 159 -3.72 12.21 11.27
N LEU A 160 -4.83 11.75 10.70
CA LEU A 160 -6.17 12.25 11.04
C LEU A 160 -6.52 11.92 12.50
N HIS A 161 -6.26 10.70 12.95
CA HIS A 161 -6.47 10.32 14.34
C HIS A 161 -5.54 11.07 15.29
N MET A 162 -4.29 11.29 14.89
CA MET A 162 -3.35 12.10 15.68
C MET A 162 -3.79 13.55 15.79
N ARG A 163 -4.33 14.14 14.71
CA ARG A 163 -4.91 15.50 14.70
C ARG A 163 -6.08 15.62 15.67
N ASP A 164 -7.00 14.69 15.60
CA ASP A 164 -8.27 14.78 16.32
C ASP A 164 -8.16 14.23 17.76
N LYS A 165 -7.05 13.57 18.09
CA LYS A 165 -6.78 12.97 19.41
C LYS A 165 -7.86 11.96 19.85
N ASP A 166 -8.67 11.46 18.88
CA ASP A 166 -9.86 10.65 19.16
C ASP A 166 -9.54 9.17 19.34
N SER A 167 -8.40 8.72 18.83
CA SER A 167 -8.02 7.30 18.80
C SER A 167 -6.57 7.04 19.19
N VAL A 168 -5.88 8.01 19.82
CA VAL A 168 -4.50 7.80 20.29
C VAL A 168 -4.41 6.58 21.22
N SER A 169 -5.45 6.33 22.02
CA SER A 169 -5.55 5.13 22.87
C SER A 169 -5.89 3.85 22.09
N LYS A 170 -6.48 3.97 20.89
CA LYS A 170 -6.90 2.83 20.04
C LYS A 170 -5.88 2.50 18.96
N CYS A 171 -5.21 3.53 18.41
CA CYS A 171 -4.19 3.38 17.38
C CYS A 171 -2.79 3.18 17.95
N GLY A 172 -2.52 3.57 19.20
CA GLY A 172 -1.21 3.50 19.85
C GLY A 172 -0.08 4.17 19.05
N ASP A 173 1.02 4.52 19.71
CA ASP A 173 2.22 5.03 19.03
C ASP A 173 2.88 3.97 18.11
N LYS A 174 2.46 2.71 18.22
CA LYS A 174 3.05 1.58 17.52
C LYS A 174 2.25 1.15 16.29
N ASP A 175 0.96 1.47 16.23
CA ASP A 175 0.09 1.11 15.12
C ASP A 175 -0.05 2.29 14.14
N LYS A 176 0.89 2.39 13.23
CA LYS A 176 0.88 3.37 12.12
C LYS A 176 -0.24 3.13 11.12
N VAL A 177 -0.92 2.02 11.26
CA VAL A 177 -2.18 1.69 10.63
C VAL A 177 -3.26 1.71 11.67
N CYS A 178 -4.06 2.74 11.67
CA CYS A 178 -5.28 2.69 12.44
C CYS A 178 -6.28 1.78 11.72
N THR A 179 -6.61 0.65 12.33
CA THR A 179 -7.64 -0.26 11.82
C THR A 179 -9.04 0.32 11.98
N THR A 180 -9.18 1.39 12.75
CA THR A 180 -10.42 2.13 12.92
C THR A 180 -10.53 3.17 11.81
N SER A 181 -11.58 3.08 10.99
CA SER A 181 -11.90 4.10 10.00
C SER A 181 -12.06 5.47 10.66
N HIS A 182 -11.54 6.51 10.02
CA HIS A 182 -11.73 7.87 10.47
C HIS A 182 -12.96 8.49 9.80
N SER A 183 -13.76 9.25 10.56
CA SER A 183 -15.00 9.86 10.06
C SER A 183 -14.77 10.81 8.88
N TYR A 184 -13.61 11.47 8.82
CA TYR A 184 -13.27 12.38 7.73
C TYR A 184 -12.87 11.60 6.47
N LYS A 185 -11.93 10.64 6.58
CA LYS A 185 -11.41 9.84 5.46
C LYS A 185 -10.65 8.62 5.97
N THR A 186 -10.88 7.47 5.37
CA THR A 186 -10.01 6.30 5.51
C THR A 186 -9.05 6.25 4.31
N CYS A 187 -7.76 6.41 4.55
CA CYS A 187 -6.77 6.51 3.47
C CYS A 187 -5.38 6.00 3.92
N PRO A 188 -4.71 5.16 3.15
CA PRO A 188 -5.05 4.63 1.80
C PRO A 188 -6.07 3.50 1.87
N ILE A 189 -7.27 3.73 1.35
CA ILE A 189 -8.42 2.81 1.52
C ILE A 189 -8.17 1.43 0.92
N PHE A 190 -7.46 1.33 -0.20
CA PHE A 190 -7.22 0.07 -0.90
C PHE A 190 -5.94 -0.63 -0.45
N ILE A 191 -4.99 0.10 0.16
CA ILE A 191 -3.75 -0.48 0.69
C ILE A 191 -3.91 -0.93 2.14
N ILE A 192 -4.72 -0.23 2.96
CA ILE A 192 -4.94 -0.58 4.38
C ILE A 192 -5.32 -2.06 4.58
N PRO A 193 -6.24 -2.66 3.79
CA PRO A 193 -6.57 -4.09 3.94
C PRO A 193 -5.40 -5.04 3.64
N GLN A 194 -4.36 -4.55 2.98
CA GLN A 194 -3.15 -5.30 2.61
C GLN A 194 -1.88 -4.65 3.15
N TRP A 195 -1.99 -3.82 4.19
CA TRP A 195 -0.88 -3.02 4.71
C TRP A 195 0.34 -3.86 5.07
N ASP A 196 0.15 -5.00 5.73
CA ASP A 196 1.26 -5.91 6.07
C ASP A 196 1.98 -6.43 4.83
N LYS A 197 1.24 -6.73 3.75
CA LYS A 197 1.83 -7.13 2.47
C LYS A 197 2.56 -5.99 1.81
N PHE A 198 2.00 -4.78 1.84
CA PHE A 198 2.64 -3.59 1.32
C PHE A 198 3.97 -3.33 2.04
N LEU A 199 3.99 -3.35 3.38
CA LEU A 199 5.21 -3.18 4.16
C LEU A 199 6.21 -4.33 3.95
N ALA A 200 5.73 -5.57 3.75
CA ALA A 200 6.60 -6.70 3.40
C ALA A 200 7.29 -6.50 2.04
N LEU A 201 6.58 -5.96 1.04
CA LEU A 201 7.17 -5.57 -0.25
C LEU A 201 8.21 -4.45 -0.07
N VAL A 202 7.88 -3.42 0.70
CA VAL A 202 8.82 -2.32 0.99
C VAL A 202 10.09 -2.89 1.66
N ASN A 203 9.96 -3.73 2.69
CA ASN A 203 11.10 -4.35 3.37
C ASN A 203 11.94 -5.23 2.43
N LYS A 204 11.29 -6.01 1.56
CA LYS A 204 11.97 -6.80 0.53
C LYS A 204 12.84 -5.89 -0.35
N TYR A 205 12.27 -4.81 -0.86
CA TYR A 205 12.98 -3.88 -1.74
C TYR A 205 14.07 -3.07 -1.01
N ILE A 206 13.87 -2.70 0.26
CA ILE A 206 14.93 -2.12 1.10
C ILE A 206 16.10 -3.09 1.22
N SER A 207 15.82 -4.36 1.50
CA SER A 207 16.84 -5.40 1.64
C SER A 207 17.62 -5.62 0.34
N GLU A 208 16.93 -5.67 -0.80
CA GLU A 208 17.55 -5.82 -2.13
C GLU A 208 18.51 -4.66 -2.47
N MET A 209 18.25 -3.46 -1.91
CA MET A 209 19.12 -2.28 -2.04
C MET A 209 20.17 -2.15 -0.92
N GLY A 210 20.28 -3.12 -0.01
CA GLY A 210 21.22 -3.07 1.14
C GLY A 210 20.85 -2.05 2.21
N GLY A 211 19.60 -1.64 2.30
CA GLY A 211 19.10 -0.69 3.29
C GLY A 211 18.78 -1.33 4.65
N LYS A 212 18.42 -0.50 5.62
CA LYS A 212 18.04 -0.95 6.96
C LYS A 212 16.62 -1.50 6.97
N ILE A 213 16.43 -2.68 7.54
CA ILE A 213 15.11 -3.26 7.80
C ILE A 213 14.70 -2.92 9.23
N ALA A 214 13.40 -2.63 9.44
CA ALA A 214 12.85 -2.53 10.78
C ALA A 214 13.02 -3.87 11.51
N VAL A 215 13.82 -3.88 12.56
CA VAL A 215 13.91 -5.04 13.44
C VAL A 215 12.65 -5.02 14.30
N LYS A 216 11.65 -5.82 13.96
CA LYS A 216 10.51 -6.04 14.86
C LYS A 216 11.10 -6.54 16.19
N PRO A 217 10.87 -5.88 17.33
CA PRO A 217 11.34 -6.42 18.60
C PRO A 217 10.81 -7.85 18.72
N SER A 218 11.71 -8.82 18.76
CA SER A 218 11.35 -10.19 19.11
C SER A 218 10.81 -10.11 20.54
N ILE A 219 9.51 -10.27 20.71
CA ILE A 219 8.94 -10.66 22.00
C ILE A 219 9.76 -11.89 22.41
N PRO A 220 10.30 -11.97 23.63
CA PRO A 220 11.01 -13.15 24.06
C PRO A 220 10.08 -14.34 23.86
N SER A 221 10.27 -15.06 22.80
CA SER A 221 9.61 -16.33 22.59
C SER A 221 10.23 -17.26 23.62
N THR A 222 9.48 -17.55 24.68
CA THR A 222 9.68 -18.81 25.36
C THR A 222 9.70 -19.88 24.29
N SER A 223 10.87 -20.45 24.11
CA SER A 223 11.20 -21.45 23.11
C SER A 223 10.32 -22.68 23.28
N THR A 224 9.25 -22.74 22.54
CA THR A 224 8.76 -24.00 22.01
C THR A 224 8.78 -23.82 20.49
N SER A 225 9.82 -24.37 19.86
CA SER A 225 9.93 -24.47 18.41
C SER A 225 8.63 -25.05 17.86
N PRO A 226 7.89 -24.32 17.01
CA PRO A 226 7.00 -25.01 16.11
C PRO A 226 7.90 -25.63 15.06
N THR A 227 7.95 -26.93 15.00
CA THR A 227 8.50 -27.71 13.90
C THR A 227 8.05 -27.07 12.59
N SER A 228 8.98 -26.46 11.89
CA SER A 228 8.79 -26.01 10.50
C SER A 228 8.54 -27.27 9.68
N THR A 229 7.29 -27.60 9.47
CA THR A 229 6.94 -28.54 8.41
C THR A 229 7.23 -27.80 7.12
N ASN A 230 8.36 -28.12 6.51
CA ASN A 230 8.72 -27.75 5.15
C ASN A 230 7.63 -28.28 4.20
N THR A 231 6.53 -27.55 4.09
CA THR A 231 5.51 -27.89 3.11
C THR A 231 5.84 -27.19 1.83
N THR A 232 6.44 -27.92 0.90
CA THR A 232 6.80 -27.40 -0.42
C THR A 232 5.52 -27.12 -1.22
N LEU A 233 5.29 -25.86 -1.56
CA LEU A 233 4.22 -25.47 -2.51
C LEU A 233 4.64 -25.87 -3.94
N PRO A 234 3.70 -26.26 -4.82
CA PRO A 234 2.28 -26.46 -4.55
C PRO A 234 1.98 -27.84 -3.94
N TYR A 235 0.88 -27.94 -3.20
CA TYR A 235 0.39 -29.23 -2.70
C TYR A 235 -1.14 -29.33 -2.81
N LYS A 236 -1.68 -30.54 -2.63
CA LYS A 236 -3.12 -30.78 -2.74
C LYS A 236 -3.79 -30.81 -1.37
N VAL A 237 -5.03 -30.32 -1.33
CA VAL A 237 -5.92 -30.44 -0.18
C VAL A 237 -7.25 -31.05 -0.61
N LYS A 238 -7.83 -31.89 0.25
CA LYS A 238 -9.18 -32.40 0.10
C LYS A 238 -10.08 -31.68 1.11
N VAL A 239 -11.22 -31.22 0.67
CA VAL A 239 -12.23 -30.61 1.56
C VAL A 239 -12.92 -31.71 2.36
N ILE A 240 -12.84 -31.65 3.70
CA ILE A 240 -13.30 -32.73 4.59
C ILE A 240 -14.46 -32.33 5.50
N ASP A 241 -14.64 -31.05 5.75
CA ASP A 241 -15.77 -30.57 6.53
C ASP A 241 -16.42 -29.40 5.80
N THR A 242 -17.69 -29.59 5.50
CA THR A 242 -18.54 -28.53 5.03
C THR A 242 -19.92 -28.78 5.61
N ASP A 243 -20.48 -27.78 6.24
CA ASP A 243 -21.93 -27.73 6.30
C ASP A 243 -22.47 -27.86 4.87
N LYS A 244 -23.73 -28.21 4.69
CA LYS A 244 -24.35 -28.37 3.35
C LYS A 244 -24.10 -27.20 2.40
N ALA A 245 -23.72 -26.04 2.93
CA ALA A 245 -23.38 -24.83 2.18
C ALA A 245 -21.99 -24.84 1.50
N GLY A 246 -21.10 -25.76 1.88
CA GLY A 246 -19.73 -25.83 1.36
C GLY A 246 -18.73 -24.91 2.09
N LEU A 247 -17.42 -25.07 1.80
CA LEU A 247 -16.37 -24.22 2.34
C LEU A 247 -16.25 -22.94 1.51
N ASN A 248 -16.31 -21.80 2.16
CA ASN A 248 -16.21 -20.50 1.50
C ASN A 248 -14.84 -20.27 0.86
N VAL A 249 -14.86 -19.87 -0.40
CA VAL A 249 -13.73 -19.31 -1.15
C VAL A 249 -13.86 -17.79 -1.13
N ARG A 250 -12.81 -17.09 -0.69
CA ARG A 250 -12.86 -15.64 -0.47
C ARG A 250 -11.93 -14.87 -1.40
N SER A 251 -12.25 -13.61 -1.64
CA SER A 251 -11.45 -12.71 -2.48
C SER A 251 -10.06 -12.40 -1.91
N GLY A 252 -9.82 -12.71 -0.62
CA GLY A 252 -8.54 -12.56 0.06
C GLY A 252 -8.45 -13.50 1.26
N ALA A 253 -7.26 -13.67 1.81
CA ALA A 253 -7.04 -14.45 3.02
C ALA A 253 -7.70 -13.75 4.23
N GLY A 254 -8.56 -14.46 4.96
CA GLY A 254 -9.27 -13.95 6.15
C GLY A 254 -10.79 -13.94 6.02
N VAL A 255 -11.47 -14.06 7.16
CA VAL A 255 -12.94 -14.15 7.24
C VAL A 255 -13.67 -12.87 6.83
N ASN A 256 -12.99 -11.73 6.90
CA ASN A 256 -13.55 -10.43 6.56
C ASN A 256 -13.59 -10.13 5.05
N ASN A 257 -12.92 -10.98 4.24
CA ASN A 257 -12.96 -10.81 2.80
C ASN A 257 -14.27 -11.38 2.21
N PRO A 258 -14.84 -10.74 1.17
CA PRO A 258 -16.04 -11.22 0.49
C PRO A 258 -15.92 -12.67 0.04
N VAL A 259 -17.04 -13.41 0.11
CA VAL A 259 -17.14 -14.75 -0.46
C VAL A 259 -17.30 -14.64 -1.97
N VAL A 260 -16.38 -15.27 -2.71
CA VAL A 260 -16.41 -15.33 -4.19
C VAL A 260 -17.25 -16.50 -4.67
N THR A 261 -17.09 -17.65 -4.00
CA THR A 261 -17.80 -18.90 -4.28
C THR A 261 -17.64 -19.86 -3.10
N THR A 262 -18.12 -21.10 -3.26
CA THR A 262 -17.92 -22.19 -2.30
C THR A 262 -17.36 -23.42 -3.00
N VAL A 263 -16.61 -24.24 -2.25
CA VAL A 263 -16.12 -25.56 -2.66
C VAL A 263 -16.78 -26.64 -1.83
N LYS A 264 -17.01 -27.81 -2.43
CA LYS A 264 -17.85 -28.86 -1.83
C LYS A 264 -17.00 -29.91 -1.10
N TYR A 265 -17.65 -30.64 -0.22
CA TYR A 265 -17.10 -31.83 0.43
C TYR A 265 -16.49 -32.81 -0.59
N ALA A 266 -15.38 -33.43 -0.21
CA ALA A 266 -14.60 -34.39 -0.98
C ALA A 266 -13.91 -33.86 -2.24
N GLU A 267 -14.13 -32.61 -2.64
CA GLU A 267 -13.38 -32.00 -3.74
C GLU A 267 -11.90 -31.77 -3.38
N VAL A 268 -11.05 -31.86 -4.37
CA VAL A 268 -9.59 -31.74 -4.24
C VAL A 268 -9.09 -30.52 -5.00
N TYR A 269 -8.29 -29.71 -4.31
CA TYR A 269 -7.73 -28.47 -4.86
C TYR A 269 -6.23 -28.40 -4.65
N THR A 270 -5.55 -27.72 -5.55
CA THR A 270 -4.12 -27.43 -5.41
C THR A 270 -3.93 -26.06 -4.77
N VAL A 271 -3.23 -26.01 -3.66
CA VAL A 271 -2.81 -24.77 -3.00
C VAL A 271 -1.47 -24.34 -3.59
N VAL A 272 -1.39 -23.10 -4.03
CA VAL A 272 -0.20 -22.50 -4.68
C VAL A 272 0.43 -21.37 -3.88
N ASP A 273 -0.25 -20.90 -2.82
CA ASP A 273 0.26 -19.91 -1.89
C ASP A 273 -0.39 -20.08 -0.52
N GLU A 274 0.31 -19.72 0.54
CA GLU A 274 -0.19 -19.73 1.93
C GLU A 274 0.04 -18.39 2.60
N VAL A 275 -0.96 -17.92 3.35
CA VAL A 275 -0.87 -16.72 4.18
C VAL A 275 -1.48 -17.00 5.55
N LYS A 276 -0.79 -16.57 6.61
CA LYS A 276 -1.30 -16.64 7.98
C LYS A 276 -2.01 -15.34 8.34
N VAL A 277 -3.27 -15.43 8.75
CA VAL A 277 -4.10 -14.30 9.19
C VAL A 277 -4.59 -14.61 10.60
N GLY A 278 -4.03 -13.92 11.59
CA GLY A 278 -4.24 -14.25 13.01
C GLY A 278 -3.75 -15.67 13.32
N SER A 279 -4.60 -16.48 13.91
CA SER A 279 -4.32 -17.90 14.21
C SER A 279 -4.61 -18.86 13.04
N SER A 280 -5.20 -18.38 11.95
CA SER A 280 -5.64 -19.21 10.83
C SER A 280 -4.67 -19.12 9.65
N THR A 281 -4.40 -20.27 9.00
CA THR A 281 -3.68 -20.34 7.73
C THR A 281 -4.68 -20.38 6.59
N TRP A 282 -4.44 -19.59 5.54
CA TRP A 282 -5.26 -19.50 4.35
C TRP A 282 -4.45 -19.91 3.13
N GLY A 283 -5.05 -20.67 2.23
CA GLY A 283 -4.42 -21.14 1.01
C GLY A 283 -5.09 -20.58 -0.25
N LEU A 284 -4.28 -20.11 -1.19
CA LEU A 284 -4.73 -19.69 -2.52
C LEU A 284 -4.84 -20.92 -3.43
N LEU A 285 -6.00 -21.13 -4.00
CA LEU A 285 -6.25 -22.21 -4.94
C LEU A 285 -5.66 -21.92 -6.33
N LYS A 286 -5.07 -22.94 -6.97
CA LYS A 286 -4.44 -22.83 -8.29
C LYS A 286 -5.37 -22.23 -9.35
N ALA A 287 -6.64 -22.59 -9.34
CA ALA A 287 -7.65 -22.08 -10.28
C ALA A 287 -7.86 -20.55 -10.19
N TYR A 288 -7.44 -19.94 -9.09
CA TYR A 288 -7.56 -18.50 -8.82
C TYR A 288 -6.21 -17.79 -8.72
N LYS A 289 -5.12 -18.49 -9.07
CA LYS A 289 -3.75 -17.99 -8.99
C LYS A 289 -3.58 -16.63 -9.66
N GLU A 290 -4.08 -16.48 -10.86
CA GLU A 290 -3.91 -15.27 -11.67
C GLU A 290 -4.60 -14.05 -11.01
N LYS A 291 -5.84 -14.24 -10.53
CA LYS A 291 -6.64 -13.17 -9.90
C LYS A 291 -6.40 -13.05 -8.40
N ARG A 292 -5.72 -14.04 -7.78
CA ARG A 292 -5.45 -14.13 -6.34
C ARG A 292 -6.69 -13.93 -5.44
N ASN A 293 -7.85 -14.31 -5.94
CA ASN A 293 -9.15 -14.10 -5.31
C ASN A 293 -9.85 -15.39 -4.87
N GLY A 294 -9.09 -16.47 -4.69
CA GLY A 294 -9.63 -17.78 -4.32
C GLY A 294 -8.97 -18.35 -3.07
N TRP A 295 -9.18 -17.73 -1.92
CA TRP A 295 -8.58 -18.14 -0.65
C TRP A 295 -9.54 -18.99 0.18
N ILE A 296 -9.06 -20.13 0.66
CA ILE A 296 -9.77 -21.01 1.61
C ILE A 296 -9.03 -21.09 2.94
N ASN A 297 -9.76 -21.35 4.01
CA ASN A 297 -9.17 -21.62 5.32
C ASN A 297 -8.59 -23.03 5.33
N LEU A 298 -7.31 -23.17 5.70
CA LEU A 298 -6.57 -24.45 5.70
C LEU A 298 -6.60 -25.16 7.07
N SER A 299 -7.47 -24.75 7.99
CA SER A 299 -7.64 -25.47 9.25
C SER A 299 -7.96 -26.94 8.99
N ASN A 300 -7.35 -27.84 9.78
CA ASN A 300 -7.64 -29.29 9.75
C ASN A 300 -9.11 -29.62 9.99
N ARG A 301 -9.92 -28.70 10.44
CA ARG A 301 -11.37 -28.82 10.49
C ARG A 301 -11.99 -28.85 9.10
N TYR A 302 -11.45 -28.11 8.12
CA TYR A 302 -12.06 -27.90 6.83
C TYR A 302 -11.39 -28.67 5.70
N VAL A 303 -10.08 -28.88 5.80
CA VAL A 303 -9.30 -29.53 4.76
C VAL A 303 -8.26 -30.50 5.31
N GLU A 304 -7.97 -31.53 4.53
CA GLU A 304 -6.89 -32.49 4.76
C GLU A 304 -5.85 -32.35 3.64
N LYS A 305 -4.57 -32.27 4.01
CA LYS A 305 -3.47 -32.34 3.02
C LYS A 305 -3.37 -33.77 2.50
N ILE A 306 -3.36 -33.90 1.19
CA ILE A 306 -3.17 -35.19 0.53
C ILE A 306 -1.83 -35.21 -0.22
N LYS A 307 -1.18 -36.38 -0.15
CA LYS A 307 0.10 -36.62 -0.82
C LYS A 307 -0.02 -36.68 -2.34
#